data_ae06819471cf17603c55b95af2832d5d
#
_entry.id   ae06819471cf17603c55b95af2832d5d
#
_cell.length_a   1.000
_cell.length_b   1.000
_cell.length_c   1.000
_cell.angle_alpha   90.00
_cell.angle_beta   90.00
_cell.angle_gamma   90.00
#
_symmetry.space_group_name_H-M   'P 1'
#
loop_
_entity.id
_entity.type
_entity.pdbx_description
1 polymer ?
#
loop_
_entity_poly.entity_id
_entity_poly.type
_entity_poly.pdbx_seq_one_letter_code
_entity_poly.pdbx_strand_id
1 'polypeptide(L)'
;DEGWRAESQWLWLEKSGLDEDDLDDDDNLEVVLGCTEDDDCDDEGWYYFQSSGKVYTGANKKKINGRYYMFNNHGQMLYEWINGTAKTVSSNAQLDGVASAGSASVEDMRYYNAVEEGWRADGWYEMDGSEDVGTDGDTDWYYVDDGEIKYADGGYKDEATYDEDGKMVYVQRIKINGKYFAFNEKGQMQDGLQYINADSGFYYFDENGYQKTGRVTS
;
A
#
# COMPACT_ATOMS: atom_id res chain seq x y z
N ASP A 1 37.31 -9.29 6.18
CA ASP A 1 36.26 -9.04 5.16
C ASP A 1 36.72 -9.73 3.88
N GLU A 2 35.99 -10.80 3.49
CA GLU A 2 36.43 -11.70 2.41
C GLU A 2 36.01 -11.24 1.02
N GLY A 3 35.34 -10.05 0.89
CA GLY A 3 34.98 -9.40 -0.38
C GLY A 3 34.11 -10.25 -1.32
N TRP A 4 33.27 -11.13 -0.77
CA TRP A 4 32.37 -11.95 -1.57
C TRP A 4 31.26 -11.13 -2.19
N ARG A 5 30.98 -11.39 -3.47
CA ARG A 5 29.85 -10.75 -4.17
C ARG A 5 28.51 -11.33 -3.71
N ALA A 6 27.58 -10.49 -3.33
CA ALA A 6 26.21 -10.91 -3.07
C ALA A 6 25.52 -11.34 -4.39
N GLU A 7 24.86 -12.49 -4.41
CA GLU A 7 24.15 -13.01 -5.57
C GLU A 7 22.84 -13.70 -5.16
N SER A 8 21.74 -13.37 -5.82
CA SER A 8 20.42 -13.98 -5.62
C SER A 8 19.98 -14.01 -4.15
N GLN A 9 20.24 -12.93 -3.42
CA GLN A 9 19.95 -12.84 -1.98
C GLN A 9 19.46 -11.46 -1.57
N TRP A 10 18.79 -11.42 -0.44
CA TRP A 10 18.38 -10.22 0.25
C TRP A 10 19.43 -9.79 1.25
N LEU A 11 19.67 -8.49 1.35
CA LEU A 11 20.51 -7.88 2.38
C LEU A 11 19.77 -6.67 2.96
N TRP A 12 19.83 -6.55 4.28
CA TRP A 12 19.45 -5.34 5.00
C TRP A 12 20.65 -4.43 5.06
N LEU A 13 20.57 -3.25 4.49
CA LEU A 13 21.70 -2.34 4.34
C LEU A 13 21.25 -0.92 4.71
N GLU A 14 22.19 -0.19 5.32
CA GLU A 14 22.10 1.27 5.44
C GLU A 14 22.16 1.91 4.05
N LYS A 15 21.47 3.03 3.86
CA LYS A 15 21.61 3.81 2.66
C LYS A 15 23.04 4.34 2.54
N SER A 16 23.47 4.65 1.32
CA SER A 16 24.80 5.19 1.06
C SER A 16 24.92 6.55 1.76
N GLY A 17 26.00 6.75 2.52
CA GLY A 17 26.36 8.06 3.05
C GLY A 17 27.06 8.98 2.02
N LEU A 18 26.84 8.72 0.71
CA LEU A 18 27.34 9.57 -0.37
C LEU A 18 26.31 10.66 -0.63
N ASP A 19 26.78 11.89 -0.64
CA ASP A 19 26.06 13.08 -1.09
C ASP A 19 26.14 13.16 -2.63
N GLU A 20 25.09 13.67 -3.28
CA GLU A 20 25.14 13.92 -4.74
C GLU A 20 26.28 14.87 -5.10
N ASP A 21 26.62 15.80 -4.23
CA ASP A 21 27.74 16.74 -4.42
C ASP A 21 29.12 16.07 -4.35
N ASP A 22 29.21 14.86 -3.78
CA ASP A 22 30.45 14.05 -3.78
C ASP A 22 30.68 13.31 -5.09
N LEU A 23 29.69 13.29 -5.98
CA LEU A 23 29.75 12.66 -7.29
C LEU A 23 30.26 13.71 -8.29
N ASP A 24 31.54 13.61 -8.68
CA ASP A 24 32.17 14.54 -9.59
C ASP A 24 31.47 14.51 -10.97
N ASP A 25 30.96 15.65 -11.44
CA ASP A 25 30.24 15.86 -12.70
C ASP A 25 30.96 15.34 -13.95
N ASP A 26 32.28 15.08 -13.85
CA ASP A 26 33.12 14.62 -14.97
C ASP A 26 33.14 13.10 -15.17
N ASP A 27 32.69 12.36 -14.20
CA ASP A 27 32.65 10.90 -14.29
C ASP A 27 31.27 10.42 -14.71
N ASN A 28 30.83 10.42 -15.85
CA ASN A 28 29.65 9.75 -16.45
C ASN A 28 29.22 8.40 -15.80
N LEU A 29 29.45 8.30 -14.51
CA LEU A 29 28.94 7.34 -13.59
C LEU A 29 27.54 7.83 -13.15
N GLU A 30 26.52 7.57 -13.96
CA GLU A 30 25.19 7.31 -13.41
C GLU A 30 25.36 6.07 -12.51
N VAL A 31 26.03 6.25 -11.42
CA VAL A 31 26.12 5.25 -10.38
C VAL A 31 24.78 5.28 -9.68
N VAL A 32 23.89 4.43 -10.12
CA VAL A 32 22.72 4.05 -9.31
C VAL A 32 23.30 3.29 -8.12
N LEU A 33 23.77 4.04 -7.13
CA LEU A 33 24.45 3.56 -5.92
C LEU A 33 23.47 3.01 -4.87
N GLY A 34 22.22 2.82 -5.24
CA GLY A 34 21.18 2.64 -4.25
C GLY A 34 20.73 4.00 -3.71
N CYS A 35 20.12 4.03 -2.54
CA CYS A 35 19.71 5.28 -1.91
C CYS A 35 20.93 6.06 -1.41
N THR A 36 21.01 7.34 -1.76
CA THR A 36 22.00 8.30 -1.26
C THR A 36 21.47 9.05 -0.05
N GLU A 37 22.28 9.93 0.55
CA GLU A 37 21.88 10.72 1.70
C GLU A 37 20.73 11.69 1.37
N ASP A 38 20.69 12.21 0.14
CA ASP A 38 19.68 13.16 -0.33
C ASP A 38 18.39 12.52 -0.85
N ASP A 39 18.38 11.20 -1.02
CA ASP A 39 17.20 10.48 -1.49
C ASP A 39 16.16 10.28 -0.38
N ASP A 40 14.88 10.33 -0.74
CA ASP A 40 13.73 10.00 0.12
C ASP A 40 13.62 8.48 0.38
N CYS A 41 14.73 7.89 0.79
CA CYS A 41 14.81 6.50 1.21
C CYS A 41 14.85 6.40 2.73
N ASP A 42 14.36 5.29 3.27
CA ASP A 42 14.62 4.96 4.66
C ASP A 42 16.12 4.83 4.90
N ASP A 43 16.59 5.17 6.11
CA ASP A 43 18.02 5.09 6.47
C ASP A 43 18.60 3.69 6.31
N GLU A 44 17.76 2.67 6.53
CA GLU A 44 18.08 1.26 6.33
C GLU A 44 16.93 0.58 5.59
N GLY A 45 17.23 -0.43 4.78
CA GLY A 45 16.20 -1.15 4.05
C GLY A 45 16.68 -2.45 3.42
N TRP A 46 15.71 -3.21 2.91
CA TRP A 46 15.99 -4.44 2.18
C TRP A 46 16.31 -4.16 0.72
N TYR A 47 17.41 -4.76 0.27
CA TYR A 47 17.86 -4.76 -1.13
C TYR A 47 17.97 -6.19 -1.66
N TYR A 48 17.53 -6.40 -2.89
CA TYR A 48 17.69 -7.70 -3.56
C TYR A 48 18.80 -7.68 -4.56
N PHE A 49 19.82 -8.52 -4.33
CA PHE A 49 20.92 -8.73 -5.26
C PHE A 49 20.58 -9.82 -6.28
N GLN A 50 20.65 -9.48 -7.54
CA GLN A 50 20.39 -10.40 -8.65
C GLN A 50 21.57 -11.40 -8.80
N SER A 51 21.38 -12.43 -9.63
CA SER A 51 22.45 -13.40 -9.93
C SER A 51 23.70 -12.79 -10.55
N SER A 52 23.58 -11.59 -11.14
CA SER A 52 24.71 -10.80 -11.63
C SER A 52 25.51 -10.11 -10.53
N GLY A 53 25.03 -10.12 -9.29
CA GLY A 53 25.59 -9.35 -8.17
C GLY A 53 25.17 -7.89 -8.14
N LYS A 54 24.31 -7.45 -9.06
CA LYS A 54 23.77 -6.09 -9.06
C LYS A 54 22.50 -6.02 -8.22
N VAL A 55 22.32 -4.90 -7.53
CA VAL A 55 21.05 -4.57 -6.87
C VAL A 55 19.95 -4.46 -7.94
N TYR A 56 18.75 -4.90 -7.61
CA TYR A 56 17.58 -4.66 -8.44
C TYR A 56 17.07 -3.24 -8.20
N THR A 57 17.10 -2.40 -9.22
CA THR A 57 16.72 -0.98 -9.16
C THR A 57 15.51 -0.64 -10.03
N GLY A 58 14.74 -1.64 -10.45
CA GLY A 58 13.54 -1.38 -11.24
C GLY A 58 12.40 -0.87 -10.35
N ALA A 59 11.94 0.36 -10.54
CA ALA A 59 10.75 0.93 -9.88
C ALA A 59 9.48 0.19 -10.33
N ASN A 60 9.39 -1.10 -10.01
CA ASN A 60 8.34 -1.99 -10.46
C ASN A 60 8.22 -3.21 -9.55
N LYS A 61 7.06 -3.86 -9.60
CA LYS A 61 6.91 -5.14 -8.92
C LYS A 61 7.81 -6.20 -9.55
N LYS A 62 8.52 -6.91 -8.72
CA LYS A 62 9.37 -8.03 -9.12
C LYS A 62 8.97 -9.31 -8.43
N LYS A 63 8.89 -10.39 -9.20
CA LYS A 63 8.66 -11.72 -8.64
C LYS A 63 9.98 -12.35 -8.20
N ILE A 64 10.07 -12.66 -6.90
CA ILE A 64 11.23 -13.32 -6.28
C ILE A 64 10.70 -14.50 -5.48
N ASN A 65 11.19 -15.70 -5.76
CA ASN A 65 10.78 -16.94 -5.07
C ASN A 65 9.25 -17.15 -5.00
N GLY A 66 8.55 -16.76 -6.06
CA GLY A 66 7.08 -16.94 -6.17
C GLY A 66 6.25 -15.80 -5.59
N ARG A 67 6.82 -14.89 -4.84
CA ARG A 67 6.16 -13.72 -4.24
C ARG A 67 6.49 -12.44 -5.00
N TYR A 68 5.60 -11.46 -4.96
CA TYR A 68 5.82 -10.17 -5.59
C TYR A 68 6.23 -9.14 -4.54
N TYR A 69 7.25 -8.36 -4.88
CA TYR A 69 7.80 -7.26 -4.10
C TYR A 69 7.81 -6.00 -4.94
N MET A 70 7.78 -4.85 -4.28
CA MET A 70 7.92 -3.55 -4.91
C MET A 70 9.24 -2.92 -4.48
N PHE A 71 9.86 -2.17 -5.38
CA PHE A 71 11.10 -1.45 -5.12
C PHE A 71 10.97 -0.03 -5.64
N ASN A 72 11.67 0.89 -5.00
CA ASN A 72 11.92 2.19 -5.59
C ASN A 72 12.98 2.10 -6.71
N ASN A 73 13.27 3.21 -7.38
CA ASN A 73 14.26 3.26 -8.44
C ASN A 73 15.70 3.15 -7.94
N HIS A 74 15.94 3.33 -6.64
CA HIS A 74 17.25 3.16 -5.99
C HIS A 74 17.48 1.73 -5.48
N GLY A 75 16.47 0.87 -5.56
CA GLY A 75 16.58 -0.55 -5.22
C GLY A 75 16.18 -0.90 -3.80
N GLN A 76 15.70 0.05 -3.00
CA GLN A 76 15.16 -0.23 -1.69
C GLN A 76 13.76 -0.84 -1.82
N MET A 77 13.49 -1.91 -1.08
CA MET A 77 12.19 -2.57 -1.06
C MET A 77 11.16 -1.67 -0.36
N LEU A 78 10.01 -1.49 -1.00
CA LEU A 78 8.85 -0.81 -0.43
C LEU A 78 7.94 -1.81 0.27
N TYR A 79 7.23 -1.35 1.30
CA TYR A 79 6.37 -2.17 2.14
C TYR A 79 5.12 -1.37 2.58
N GLU A 80 4.15 -2.05 3.20
CA GLU A 80 2.88 -1.47 3.65
C GLU A 80 2.14 -0.71 2.56
N TRP A 81 1.70 0.51 2.83
CA TRP A 81 0.95 1.33 1.88
C TRP A 81 1.88 1.92 0.81
N ILE A 82 1.59 1.62 -0.44
CA ILE A 82 2.35 2.10 -1.59
C ILE A 82 1.39 2.77 -2.56
N ASN A 83 1.68 3.99 -2.96
CA ASN A 83 0.92 4.66 -4.01
C ASN A 83 1.11 3.93 -5.34
N GLY A 84 0.06 3.25 -5.79
CA GLY A 84 0.11 2.42 -7.00
C GLY A 84 0.30 3.19 -8.29
N THR A 85 -0.02 4.49 -8.33
CA THR A 85 0.21 5.33 -9.51
C THR A 85 1.70 5.52 -9.77
N ALA A 86 2.50 5.49 -8.74
CA ALA A 86 3.95 5.61 -8.81
C ALA A 86 4.65 4.38 -9.42
N LYS A 87 3.98 3.24 -9.55
CA LYS A 87 4.59 2.00 -10.08
C LYS A 87 5.10 2.09 -11.53
N THR A 88 4.72 3.13 -12.26
CA THR A 88 5.17 3.39 -13.63
C THR A 88 6.16 4.54 -13.71
N VAL A 89 6.49 5.16 -12.59
CA VAL A 89 7.32 6.35 -12.54
C VAL A 89 8.76 5.92 -12.29
N SER A 90 9.68 6.49 -13.03
CA SER A 90 11.12 6.29 -12.89
C SER A 90 11.75 7.21 -11.83
N SER A 91 10.96 7.70 -10.89
CA SER A 91 11.39 8.59 -9.82
C SER A 91 10.92 8.07 -8.47
N ASN A 92 11.46 8.59 -7.40
CA ASN A 92 11.05 8.30 -6.02
C ASN A 92 9.67 8.87 -5.64
N ALA A 93 8.86 9.22 -6.61
CA ALA A 93 7.56 9.84 -6.39
C ALA A 93 6.64 9.02 -5.47
N GLN A 94 6.84 7.71 -5.39
CA GLN A 94 6.10 6.87 -4.46
C GLN A 94 6.55 6.97 -2.99
N LEU A 95 7.73 7.55 -2.75
CA LEU A 95 8.23 7.86 -1.41
C LEU A 95 7.95 9.31 -1.03
N ASP A 96 7.80 10.18 -2.03
CA ASP A 96 7.55 11.61 -1.84
C ASP A 96 6.13 11.94 -1.36
N GLY A 97 5.33 10.94 -1.00
CA GLY A 97 3.93 11.18 -0.68
C GLY A 97 3.29 12.08 -1.73
N VAL A 98 3.07 11.59 -2.90
CA VAL A 98 2.73 12.33 -4.14
C VAL A 98 1.48 13.20 -4.01
N ALA A 99 0.77 13.04 -2.93
CA ALA A 99 -0.45 13.77 -2.69
C ALA A 99 -0.36 14.49 -1.35
N SER A 100 -1.00 15.61 -1.22
CA SER A 100 -1.31 16.16 0.10
C SER A 100 -2.09 15.12 0.88
N ALA A 101 -1.84 15.01 2.20
CA ALA A 101 -2.53 14.09 3.08
C ALA A 101 -4.04 14.05 2.78
N GLY A 102 -4.59 12.85 2.67
CA GLY A 102 -6.00 12.64 2.37
C GLY A 102 -6.45 12.91 0.93
N SER A 103 -5.53 13.14 0.00
CA SER A 103 -5.88 13.45 -1.40
C SER A 103 -5.69 12.30 -2.37
N ALA A 104 -5.00 11.23 -1.98
CA ALA A 104 -4.90 10.03 -2.79
C ALA A 104 -6.19 9.23 -2.76
N SER A 105 -6.53 8.59 -3.88
CA SER A 105 -7.61 7.61 -3.93
C SER A 105 -7.08 6.25 -3.48
N VAL A 106 -7.85 5.53 -2.67
CA VAL A 106 -7.51 4.15 -2.28
C VAL A 106 -7.39 3.22 -3.50
N GLU A 107 -8.04 3.56 -4.62
CA GLU A 107 -7.90 2.85 -5.89
C GLU A 107 -6.45 2.84 -6.40
N ASP A 108 -5.73 3.92 -6.15
CA ASP A 108 -4.34 4.07 -6.57
C ASP A 108 -3.36 3.41 -5.61
N MET A 109 -3.81 3.07 -4.41
CA MET A 109 -2.97 2.45 -3.39
C MET A 109 -2.81 0.94 -3.59
N ARG A 110 -1.68 0.44 -3.13
CA ARG A 110 -1.39 -1.00 -3.01
C ARG A 110 -0.86 -1.29 -1.62
N TYR A 111 -1.16 -2.47 -1.11
CA TYR A 111 -0.64 -2.89 0.18
C TYR A 111 0.30 -4.09 0.04
N TYR A 112 1.46 -3.95 0.63
CA TYR A 112 2.46 -4.99 0.80
C TYR A 112 2.61 -5.28 2.28
N ASN A 113 3.09 -6.47 2.64
CA ASN A 113 3.27 -6.79 4.04
C ASN A 113 4.34 -5.90 4.69
N ALA A 114 4.44 -5.95 6.03
CA ALA A 114 5.41 -5.19 6.80
C ALA A 114 6.85 -5.42 6.33
N VAL A 115 7.76 -4.57 6.75
CA VAL A 115 9.14 -4.50 6.24
C VAL A 115 9.91 -5.82 6.34
N GLU A 116 9.62 -6.67 7.34
CA GLU A 116 10.27 -7.98 7.48
C GLU A 116 9.82 -8.98 6.41
N GLU A 117 8.66 -8.75 5.80
CA GLU A 117 8.05 -9.62 4.83
C GLU A 117 8.06 -9.01 3.43
N GLY A 118 7.59 -7.78 3.27
CA GLY A 118 7.61 -6.94 2.08
C GLY A 118 6.90 -7.48 0.84
N TRP A 119 6.36 -8.70 0.87
CA TRP A 119 5.63 -9.22 -0.29
C TRP A 119 4.20 -8.71 -0.35
N ARG A 120 3.68 -8.66 -1.56
CA ARG A 120 2.32 -8.20 -1.83
C ARG A 120 1.27 -8.95 -1.01
N ALA A 121 0.43 -8.20 -0.33
CA ALA A 121 -0.61 -8.73 0.54
C ALA A 121 -1.78 -9.33 -0.26
N ASP A 122 -2.45 -10.31 0.35
CA ASP A 122 -3.66 -10.95 -0.19
C ASP A 122 -4.47 -11.56 0.96
N GLY A 123 -5.71 -11.10 1.13
CA GLY A 123 -6.60 -11.53 2.20
C GLY A 123 -7.02 -10.42 3.17
N TRP A 124 -7.36 -10.83 4.37
CA TRP A 124 -7.78 -9.92 5.45
C TRP A 124 -6.61 -9.44 6.28
N TYR A 125 -6.55 -8.14 6.51
CA TYR A 125 -5.53 -7.48 7.32
C TYR A 125 -6.17 -6.47 8.26
N GLU A 126 -5.78 -6.53 9.53
CA GLU A 126 -5.93 -5.43 10.47
C GLU A 126 -4.64 -4.62 10.37
N MET A 127 -4.75 -3.39 9.90
CA MET A 127 -3.59 -2.58 9.61
C MET A 127 -3.86 -1.11 9.89
N ASP A 128 -2.80 -0.39 10.17
CA ASP A 128 -2.85 1.05 10.33
C ASP A 128 -3.20 1.72 8.99
N GLY A 129 -3.93 2.82 9.08
CA GLY A 129 -4.30 3.60 7.93
C GLY A 129 -3.12 4.32 7.30
N SER A 130 -3.41 5.07 6.24
CA SER A 130 -2.43 5.86 5.51
C SER A 130 -2.81 7.33 5.50
N GLU A 131 -1.84 8.21 5.74
CA GLU A 131 -1.99 9.66 5.59
C GLU A 131 -2.45 10.02 4.18
N ASP A 132 -1.95 9.34 3.16
CA ASP A 132 -2.29 9.59 1.76
C ASP A 132 -3.78 9.49 1.48
N VAL A 133 -4.46 8.52 2.07
CA VAL A 133 -5.91 8.34 1.93
C VAL A 133 -6.71 8.94 3.09
N GLY A 134 -6.02 9.58 4.04
CA GLY A 134 -6.63 10.25 5.19
C GLY A 134 -7.28 9.28 6.16
N THR A 135 -6.61 8.18 6.47
CA THR A 135 -6.98 7.19 7.48
C THR A 135 -5.87 6.98 8.52
N ASP A 136 -4.87 7.84 8.52
CA ASP A 136 -3.78 7.83 9.48
C ASP A 136 -4.31 7.97 10.93
N GLY A 137 -3.67 7.25 11.83
CA GLY A 137 -4.08 7.20 13.24
C GLY A 137 -5.20 6.22 13.56
N ASP A 138 -5.84 5.63 12.55
CA ASP A 138 -6.87 4.61 12.72
C ASP A 138 -6.29 3.23 12.36
N THR A 139 -6.62 2.21 13.15
CA THR A 139 -6.35 0.80 12.84
C THR A 139 -7.66 0.13 12.51
N ASP A 140 -7.80 -0.38 11.31
CA ASP A 140 -9.03 -0.96 10.79
C ASP A 140 -8.80 -2.27 10.05
N TRP A 141 -9.88 -2.99 9.80
CA TRP A 141 -9.87 -4.17 8.95
C TRP A 141 -10.05 -3.80 7.48
N TYR A 142 -9.16 -4.33 6.66
CA TYR A 142 -9.19 -4.20 5.20
C TYR A 142 -9.17 -5.57 4.52
N TYR A 143 -9.73 -5.63 3.34
CA TYR A 143 -9.54 -6.79 2.47
C TYR A 143 -8.70 -6.41 1.26
N VAL A 144 -7.58 -7.11 1.13
CA VAL A 144 -6.62 -6.91 0.04
C VAL A 144 -6.74 -8.06 -0.95
N ASP A 145 -6.89 -7.76 -2.22
CA ASP A 145 -6.97 -8.72 -3.32
C ASP A 145 -5.81 -8.46 -4.27
N ASP A 146 -4.79 -9.29 -4.19
CA ASP A 146 -3.58 -9.16 -5.01
C ASP A 146 -2.91 -7.76 -4.88
N GLY A 147 -2.87 -7.23 -3.68
CA GLY A 147 -2.32 -5.91 -3.34
C GLY A 147 -3.32 -4.76 -3.50
N GLU A 148 -4.49 -4.97 -4.07
CA GLU A 148 -5.52 -3.96 -4.26
C GLU A 148 -6.51 -3.95 -3.09
N ILE A 149 -6.75 -2.78 -2.54
CA ILE A 149 -7.70 -2.62 -1.43
C ILE A 149 -9.12 -2.70 -1.97
N LYS A 150 -10.00 -3.47 -1.32
CA LYS A 150 -11.44 -3.44 -1.61
C LYS A 150 -12.08 -2.23 -0.92
N TYR A 151 -12.85 -1.45 -1.66
CA TYR A 151 -13.45 -0.21 -1.18
C TYR A 151 -14.79 0.05 -1.87
N ALA A 152 -15.58 0.99 -1.35
CA ALA A 152 -16.78 1.47 -2.03
C ALA A 152 -16.39 2.36 -3.21
N ASP A 153 -16.57 1.89 -4.43
CA ASP A 153 -16.11 2.54 -5.67
C ASP A 153 -16.91 3.79 -6.07
N GLY A 154 -17.93 4.11 -5.29
CA GLY A 154 -18.75 5.31 -5.49
C GLY A 154 -19.62 5.27 -6.75
N GLY A 155 -19.92 4.10 -7.28
CA GLY A 155 -20.85 3.91 -8.40
C GLY A 155 -22.25 4.49 -8.14
N TYR A 156 -22.57 4.83 -6.89
CA TYR A 156 -23.87 5.35 -6.44
C TYR A 156 -23.76 6.70 -5.74
N LYS A 157 -22.89 7.59 -6.24
CA LYS A 157 -22.60 8.90 -5.66
C LYS A 157 -23.82 9.83 -5.51
N ASP A 158 -24.81 9.66 -6.35
CA ASP A 158 -26.03 10.51 -6.33
C ASP A 158 -26.98 10.21 -5.14
N GLU A 159 -26.74 9.09 -4.41
CA GLU A 159 -27.54 8.66 -3.27
C GLU A 159 -26.74 8.67 -1.97
N ALA A 160 -25.73 9.50 -1.86
CA ALA A 160 -24.79 9.53 -0.76
C ALA A 160 -25.45 9.83 0.58
N THR A 161 -24.97 9.17 1.62
CA THR A 161 -25.17 9.58 3.01
C THR A 161 -24.08 10.58 3.40
N TYR A 162 -24.36 11.37 4.45
CA TYR A 162 -23.43 12.35 4.98
C TYR A 162 -23.16 12.03 6.45
N ASP A 163 -21.93 12.16 6.88
CA ASP A 163 -21.55 12.07 8.28
C ASP A 163 -21.99 13.32 9.08
N GLU A 164 -21.65 13.33 10.38
CA GLU A 164 -22.00 14.45 11.29
C GLU A 164 -21.36 15.77 10.87
N ASP A 165 -20.25 15.73 10.15
CA ASP A 165 -19.53 16.88 9.61
C ASP A 165 -20.05 17.33 8.24
N GLY A 166 -21.05 16.65 7.70
CA GLY A 166 -21.62 16.92 6.37
C GLY A 166 -20.77 16.42 5.21
N LYS A 167 -19.76 15.56 5.48
CA LYS A 167 -18.97 14.91 4.47
C LYS A 167 -19.71 13.70 3.91
N MET A 168 -19.68 13.56 2.62
CA MET A 168 -20.30 12.45 1.90
C MET A 168 -19.57 11.14 2.22
N VAL A 169 -20.30 10.14 2.68
CA VAL A 169 -19.80 8.80 2.96
C VAL A 169 -20.56 7.77 2.15
N TYR A 170 -19.84 6.83 1.60
CA TYR A 170 -20.40 5.69 0.88
C TYR A 170 -20.07 4.41 1.62
N VAL A 171 -21.06 3.53 1.68
CA VAL A 171 -20.81 2.16 2.12
C VAL A 171 -21.33 1.23 1.03
N GLN A 172 -20.48 0.34 0.59
CA GLN A 172 -20.80 -0.66 -0.40
C GLN A 172 -20.69 -2.06 0.19
N ARG A 173 -21.63 -2.90 -0.19
CA ARG A 173 -21.64 -4.31 0.19
C ARG A 173 -20.89 -5.14 -0.83
N ILE A 174 -19.80 -5.77 -0.41
CA ILE A 174 -18.92 -6.58 -1.27
C ILE A 174 -18.97 -8.04 -0.82
N LYS A 175 -19.09 -8.95 -1.78
CA LYS A 175 -19.11 -10.38 -1.50
C LYS A 175 -17.70 -10.96 -1.58
N ILE A 176 -17.22 -11.49 -0.46
CA ILE A 176 -15.90 -12.12 -0.32
C ILE A 176 -16.10 -13.55 0.19
N ASN A 177 -15.59 -14.53 -0.53
CA ASN A 177 -15.69 -15.95 -0.18
C ASN A 177 -17.11 -16.39 0.21
N GLY A 178 -18.12 -15.91 -0.53
CA GLY A 178 -19.52 -16.27 -0.33
C GLY A 178 -20.27 -15.51 0.76
N LYS A 179 -19.60 -14.65 1.52
CA LYS A 179 -20.19 -13.80 2.57
C LYS A 179 -20.16 -12.34 2.16
N TYR A 180 -21.09 -11.54 2.66
CA TYR A 180 -21.13 -10.11 2.41
C TYR A 180 -20.51 -9.34 3.57
N PHE A 181 -19.71 -8.34 3.22
CA PHE A 181 -19.08 -7.37 4.09
C PHE A 181 -19.39 -5.97 3.59
N ALA A 182 -19.29 -4.98 4.45
CA ALA A 182 -19.45 -3.58 4.08
C ALA A 182 -18.11 -2.84 4.16
N PHE A 183 -17.84 -1.98 3.18
CA PHE A 183 -16.64 -1.15 3.13
C PHE A 183 -17.03 0.29 2.82
N ASN A 184 -16.30 1.24 3.38
CA ASN A 184 -16.41 2.64 3.00
C ASN A 184 -15.52 2.97 1.77
N GLU A 185 -15.52 4.23 1.35
CA GLU A 185 -14.73 4.70 0.20
C GLU A 185 -13.21 4.69 0.44
N LYS A 186 -12.79 4.51 1.68
CA LYS A 186 -11.38 4.41 2.06
C LYS A 186 -10.92 2.95 2.24
N GLY A 187 -11.80 1.99 2.04
CA GLY A 187 -11.52 0.56 2.17
C GLY A 187 -11.64 0.01 3.58
N GLN A 188 -12.01 0.81 4.56
CA GLN A 188 -12.22 0.37 5.93
C GLN A 188 -13.49 -0.49 6.02
N MET A 189 -13.39 -1.68 6.62
CA MET A 189 -14.54 -2.55 6.87
C MET A 189 -15.48 -1.89 7.87
N GLN A 190 -16.76 -1.95 7.59
CA GLN A 190 -17.81 -1.35 8.39
C GLN A 190 -18.62 -2.42 9.10
N ASP A 191 -18.94 -2.19 10.35
CA ASP A 191 -19.85 -3.00 11.17
C ASP A 191 -21.12 -2.23 11.56
N GLY A 192 -21.96 -2.84 12.41
CA GLY A 192 -23.19 -2.23 12.87
C GLY A 192 -24.28 -2.11 11.79
N LEU A 193 -25.12 -1.08 11.93
CA LEU A 193 -26.22 -0.81 11.00
C LEU A 193 -25.74 0.13 9.88
N GLN A 194 -25.62 -0.39 8.67
CA GLN A 194 -25.14 0.34 7.51
C GLN A 194 -26.25 0.54 6.47
N TYR A 195 -26.38 1.76 5.94
CA TYR A 195 -27.19 2.02 4.78
C TYR A 195 -26.39 1.73 3.51
N ILE A 196 -26.90 0.82 2.70
CA ILE A 196 -26.25 0.45 1.43
C ILE A 196 -26.98 1.15 0.29
N ASN A 197 -26.37 2.16 -0.26
CA ASN A 197 -26.96 3.02 -1.28
C ASN A 197 -27.44 2.24 -2.51
N ALA A 198 -26.61 1.30 -2.99
CA ALA A 198 -26.93 0.47 -4.14
C ALA A 198 -28.21 -0.36 -3.98
N ASP A 199 -28.50 -0.77 -2.77
CA ASP A 199 -29.65 -1.62 -2.43
C ASP A 199 -30.82 -0.79 -1.88
N SER A 200 -30.61 0.51 -1.64
CA SER A 200 -31.55 1.44 -0.99
C SER A 200 -32.11 0.85 0.31
N GLY A 201 -31.23 0.29 1.14
CA GLY A 201 -31.65 -0.43 2.34
C GLY A 201 -30.60 -0.50 3.43
N PHE A 202 -31.11 -0.77 4.66
CA PHE A 202 -30.27 -0.98 5.82
C PHE A 202 -29.92 -2.45 5.99
N TYR A 203 -28.63 -2.70 6.30
CA TYR A 203 -28.09 -4.02 6.60
C TYR A 203 -27.32 -3.96 7.91
N TYR A 204 -27.34 -5.06 8.66
CA TYR A 204 -26.57 -5.18 9.89
C TYR A 204 -25.38 -6.13 9.67
N PHE A 205 -24.21 -5.67 10.06
CA PHE A 205 -22.97 -6.42 10.07
C PHE A 205 -22.50 -6.59 11.52
N ASP A 206 -22.03 -7.77 11.88
CA ASP A 206 -21.50 -8.00 13.23
C ASP A 206 -20.07 -7.43 13.38
N GLU A 207 -19.53 -7.50 14.58
CA GLU A 207 -18.16 -7.07 14.90
C GLU A 207 -17.05 -7.71 14.05
N ASN A 208 -17.34 -8.84 13.42
CA ASN A 208 -16.43 -9.50 12.48
C ASN A 208 -16.77 -9.13 11.01
N GLY A 209 -17.61 -8.14 10.79
CA GLY A 209 -18.03 -7.65 9.48
C GLY A 209 -19.01 -8.56 8.72
N TYR A 210 -19.51 -9.64 9.31
CA TYR A 210 -20.45 -10.53 8.62
C TYR A 210 -21.87 -9.97 8.59
N GLN A 211 -22.42 -9.86 7.38
CA GLN A 211 -23.84 -9.51 7.25
C GLN A 211 -24.72 -10.56 7.94
N LYS A 212 -25.61 -10.08 8.78
CA LYS A 212 -26.62 -10.91 9.45
C LYS A 212 -27.94 -10.88 8.69
N THR A 213 -28.61 -12.04 8.67
CA THR A 213 -29.97 -12.19 8.15
C THR A 213 -30.86 -12.72 9.24
N GLY A 214 -32.11 -12.23 9.29
CA GLY A 214 -33.06 -12.62 10.32
C GLY A 214 -33.09 -11.65 11.52
N ARG A 215 -33.75 -12.07 12.60
CA ARG A 215 -33.86 -11.24 13.82
C ARG A 215 -32.57 -11.32 14.62
N VAL A 216 -31.88 -10.19 14.76
CA VAL A 216 -30.76 -10.06 15.67
C VAL A 216 -31.31 -9.77 17.07
N THR A 217 -30.97 -10.60 18.04
CA THR A 217 -31.20 -10.32 19.46
C THR A 217 -29.89 -9.97 20.10
N SER A 218 -29.82 -8.80 20.68
CA SER A 218 -28.72 -8.35 21.54
C SER A 218 -28.66 -9.17 22.83
#